data_664513470e0b7db5e01839f7f79dc3b9
#
_entry.id   664513470e0b7db5e01839f7f79dc3b9
#
_cell.length_a   1.000
_cell.length_b   1.000
_cell.length_c   1.000
_cell.angle_alpha   90.00
_cell.angle_beta   90.00
_cell.angle_gamma   90.00
#
_symmetry.space_group_name_H-M   'P 1'
#
loop_
_entity.id
_entity.type
_entity.pdbx_description
1 polymer ?
#
loop_
_entity_poly.entity_id
_entity_poly.type
_entity_poly.pdbx_seq_one_letter_code
_entity_poly.pdbx_strand_id
1 'polypeptide(L)'
;MTGLRTHRSLRLALVAIVVAVAASVLIEMAGAGWALLPSISDYFYSPARGVFVGGLTAAAVALLALSGRDAESIMLDVAAVFAPLIAIVPTGFRGTPAVPTDVLPTVRNGVGVYIAMVFALVLLGILLAVRGEIAWKRVMIVGSLAGAVALTLGCLAYAPGLSEDFPFAGGVNLHLVATVCFFAMFAAIPLVTVFRRAERPPRRYRVIYLTVAILIVTALTVAVVSAVADPDTVGVLIGESVALAAFAVFWTTQTVERWRESDPPSIIAG
;
A
#
# COMPACT_ATOMS: atom_id res chain seq x y z
N MET A 1 -8.53 20.03 -19.87
CA MET A 1 -8.64 18.63 -20.34
C MET A 1 -7.48 17.71 -19.95
N THR A 2 -6.29 18.19 -19.66
CA THR A 2 -5.10 17.41 -19.27
C THR A 2 -5.23 16.71 -17.92
N GLY A 3 -5.70 17.39 -16.87
CA GLY A 3 -5.81 16.81 -15.53
C GLY A 3 -6.74 15.59 -15.43
N LEU A 4 -7.85 15.58 -16.14
CA LEU A 4 -8.80 14.46 -16.15
C LEU A 4 -8.19 13.18 -16.75
N ARG A 5 -7.41 13.32 -17.83
CA ARG A 5 -6.69 12.19 -18.44
C ARG A 5 -5.66 11.61 -17.47
N THR A 6 -4.93 12.44 -16.77
CA THR A 6 -3.92 12.03 -15.78
C THR A 6 -4.55 11.23 -14.64
N HIS A 7 -5.65 11.70 -14.03
CA HIS A 7 -6.33 10.96 -12.97
C HIS A 7 -6.87 9.60 -13.42
N ARG A 8 -7.47 9.52 -14.63
CA ARG A 8 -7.88 8.23 -15.20
C ARG A 8 -6.71 7.29 -15.41
N SER A 9 -5.63 7.80 -16.01
CA SER A 9 -4.44 6.99 -16.29
C SER A 9 -3.82 6.45 -15.00
N LEU A 10 -3.77 7.25 -13.93
CA LEU A 10 -3.25 6.81 -12.64
C LEU A 10 -4.13 5.72 -12.00
N ARG A 11 -5.46 5.84 -12.04
CA ARG A 11 -6.36 4.80 -11.54
C ARG A 11 -6.23 3.51 -12.33
N LEU A 12 -6.15 3.59 -13.67
CA LEU A 12 -5.92 2.43 -14.52
C LEU A 12 -4.53 1.83 -14.32
N ALA A 13 -3.51 2.65 -14.04
CA ALA A 13 -2.17 2.19 -13.70
C ALA A 13 -2.18 1.36 -12.41
N LEU A 14 -2.95 1.75 -11.38
CA LEU A 14 -3.11 0.95 -10.16
C LEU A 14 -3.74 -0.42 -10.44
N VAL A 15 -4.73 -0.50 -11.34
CA VAL A 15 -5.29 -1.78 -11.78
C VAL A 15 -4.26 -2.60 -12.54
N ALA A 16 -3.52 -1.96 -13.47
CA ALA A 16 -2.47 -2.64 -14.24
C ALA A 16 -1.34 -3.17 -13.35
N ILE A 17 -0.98 -2.47 -12.27
CA ILE A 17 0.00 -2.93 -11.29
C ILE A 17 -0.48 -4.22 -10.61
N VAL A 18 -1.75 -4.29 -10.18
CA VAL A 18 -2.31 -5.52 -9.59
C VAL A 18 -2.25 -6.67 -10.59
N VAL A 19 -2.64 -6.43 -11.84
CA VAL A 19 -2.56 -7.45 -12.90
C VAL A 19 -1.12 -7.90 -13.14
N ALA A 20 -0.16 -6.97 -13.15
CA ALA A 20 1.27 -7.31 -13.33
C ALA A 20 1.80 -8.15 -12.17
N VAL A 21 1.49 -7.79 -10.92
CA VAL A 21 1.89 -8.58 -9.74
C VAL A 21 1.26 -9.98 -9.79
N ALA A 22 -0.05 -10.08 -10.05
CA ALA A 22 -0.73 -11.36 -10.16
C ALA A 22 -0.15 -12.22 -11.29
N ALA A 23 0.09 -11.64 -12.46
CA ALA A 23 0.71 -12.34 -13.58
C ALA A 23 2.13 -12.83 -13.24
N SER A 24 2.94 -12.01 -12.58
CA SER A 24 4.30 -12.38 -12.17
C SER A 24 4.30 -13.54 -11.18
N VAL A 25 3.38 -13.53 -10.20
CA VAL A 25 3.20 -14.63 -9.25
C VAL A 25 2.75 -15.91 -9.98
N LEU A 26 1.77 -15.82 -10.90
CA LEU A 26 1.28 -16.97 -11.66
C LEU A 26 2.36 -17.57 -12.58
N ILE A 27 3.19 -16.74 -13.21
CA ILE A 27 4.31 -17.21 -14.03
C ILE A 27 5.33 -17.96 -13.18
N GLU A 28 5.66 -17.44 -12.01
CA GLU A 28 6.57 -18.09 -11.06
C GLU A 28 6.00 -19.43 -10.57
N MET A 29 4.72 -19.46 -10.19
CA MET A 29 4.03 -20.71 -9.81
C MET A 29 4.07 -21.74 -10.92
N ALA A 30 3.81 -21.35 -12.16
CA ALA A 30 3.86 -22.25 -13.31
C ALA A 30 5.27 -22.78 -13.56
N GLY A 31 6.30 -21.92 -13.44
CA GLY A 31 7.71 -22.31 -13.55
C GLY A 31 8.18 -23.25 -12.45
N ALA A 32 7.58 -23.15 -11.25
CA ALA A 32 7.85 -24.02 -10.10
C ALA A 32 6.96 -25.27 -10.03
N GLY A 33 6.31 -25.65 -11.12
CA GLY A 33 5.43 -26.83 -11.16
C GLY A 33 4.15 -26.67 -10.32
N TRP A 34 3.62 -25.44 -10.22
CA TRP A 34 2.45 -25.04 -9.42
C TRP A 34 2.64 -25.17 -7.91
N ALA A 35 3.88 -25.12 -7.44
CA ALA A 35 4.17 -25.01 -6.02
C ALA A 35 3.71 -23.64 -5.51
N LEU A 36 2.87 -23.63 -4.47
CA LEU A 36 2.37 -22.42 -3.84
C LEU A 36 3.31 -21.99 -2.71
N LEU A 37 3.62 -20.70 -2.67
CA LEU A 37 4.19 -20.08 -1.46
C LEU A 37 3.05 -19.64 -0.52
N PRO A 38 3.31 -19.56 0.80
CA PRO A 38 2.30 -19.21 1.79
C PRO A 38 1.64 -17.84 1.58
N SER A 39 2.35 -16.89 0.95
CA SER A 39 1.84 -15.53 0.68
C SER A 39 2.33 -14.98 -0.65
N ILE A 40 1.66 -13.95 -1.20
CA ILE A 40 2.17 -13.17 -2.33
C ILE A 40 3.49 -12.49 -1.93
N SER A 41 3.60 -12.08 -0.68
CA SER A 41 4.78 -11.41 -0.14
C SER A 41 6.02 -12.32 -0.09
N ASP A 42 5.84 -13.65 0.00
CA ASP A 42 6.95 -14.62 -0.07
C ASP A 42 7.61 -14.69 -1.46
N TYR A 43 6.90 -14.27 -2.51
CA TYR A 43 7.49 -14.12 -3.84
C TYR A 43 8.55 -13.02 -3.92
N PHE A 44 8.75 -12.24 -2.84
CA PHE A 44 9.91 -11.38 -2.67
C PHE A 44 11.25 -12.17 -2.77
N TYR A 45 11.24 -13.44 -2.43
CA TYR A 45 12.41 -14.32 -2.49
C TYR A 45 12.54 -15.10 -3.81
N SER A 46 11.76 -14.73 -4.82
CA SER A 46 11.71 -15.37 -6.14
C SER A 46 12.04 -14.38 -7.26
N PRO A 47 12.17 -14.83 -8.52
CA PRO A 47 12.27 -13.95 -9.69
C PRO A 47 11.14 -12.93 -9.84
N ALA A 48 9.97 -13.15 -9.22
CA ALA A 48 8.84 -12.19 -9.20
C ALA A 48 9.13 -10.92 -8.37
N ARG A 49 10.21 -10.91 -7.56
CA ARG A 49 10.61 -9.78 -6.70
C ARG A 49 10.62 -8.43 -7.40
N GLY A 50 11.18 -8.38 -8.61
CA GLY A 50 11.32 -7.12 -9.35
C GLY A 50 9.97 -6.48 -9.66
N VAL A 51 8.98 -7.29 -10.06
CA VAL A 51 7.61 -6.83 -10.34
C VAL A 51 6.87 -6.49 -9.05
N PHE A 52 7.03 -7.28 -7.99
CA PHE A 52 6.44 -7.02 -6.68
C PHE A 52 6.91 -5.69 -6.09
N VAL A 53 8.22 -5.49 -5.97
CA VAL A 53 8.82 -4.27 -5.40
C VAL A 53 8.52 -3.05 -6.27
N GLY A 54 8.73 -3.16 -7.59
CA GLY A 54 8.45 -2.07 -8.53
C GLY A 54 6.97 -1.70 -8.58
N GLY A 55 6.08 -2.69 -8.57
CA GLY A 55 4.64 -2.50 -8.56
C GLY A 55 4.15 -1.74 -7.33
N LEU A 56 4.53 -2.17 -6.12
CA LEU A 56 4.14 -1.50 -4.87
C LEU A 56 4.72 -0.08 -4.76
N THR A 57 5.97 0.12 -5.22
CA THR A 57 6.57 1.45 -5.25
C THR A 57 5.83 2.38 -6.24
N ALA A 58 5.50 1.88 -7.42
CA ALA A 58 4.71 2.63 -8.41
C ALA A 58 3.29 2.91 -7.89
N ALA A 59 2.66 1.96 -7.17
CA ALA A 59 1.38 2.18 -6.53
C ALA A 59 1.43 3.30 -5.49
N ALA A 60 2.48 3.36 -4.66
CA ALA A 60 2.67 4.45 -3.70
C ALA A 60 2.72 5.82 -4.39
N VAL A 61 3.49 5.95 -5.46
CA VAL A 61 3.59 7.19 -6.25
C VAL A 61 2.24 7.55 -6.88
N ALA A 62 1.53 6.57 -7.43
CA ALA A 62 0.20 6.79 -8.02
C ALA A 62 -0.83 7.23 -6.97
N LEU A 63 -0.81 6.65 -5.75
CA LEU A 63 -1.69 7.04 -4.65
C LEU A 63 -1.42 8.48 -4.20
N LEU A 64 -0.15 8.88 -4.05
CA LEU A 64 0.23 10.27 -3.76
C LEU A 64 -0.23 11.22 -4.85
N ALA A 65 -0.06 10.86 -6.13
CA ALA A 65 -0.47 11.68 -7.26
C ALA A 65 -2.01 11.77 -7.41
N LEU A 66 -2.77 10.77 -6.94
CA LEU A 66 -4.23 10.79 -6.90
C LEU A 66 -4.78 11.53 -5.68
N SER A 67 -3.95 11.80 -4.71
CA SER A 67 -4.33 12.46 -3.48
C SER A 67 -4.65 13.94 -3.74
N GLY A 68 -5.84 14.37 -3.32
CA GLY A 68 -6.36 15.75 -3.47
C GLY A 68 -6.38 16.53 -2.14
N ARG A 69 -7.48 17.25 -1.87
CA ARG A 69 -7.62 18.13 -0.69
C ARG A 69 -8.57 17.63 0.39
N ASP A 70 -9.28 16.54 0.16
CA ASP A 70 -10.33 15.98 1.03
C ASP A 70 -9.82 14.91 2.01
N ALA A 71 -10.73 14.35 2.83
CA ALA A 71 -10.39 13.31 3.80
C ALA A 71 -9.95 12.00 3.13
N GLU A 72 -10.49 11.67 1.94
CA GLU A 72 -10.05 10.50 1.15
C GLU A 72 -8.58 10.64 0.78
N SER A 73 -8.14 11.85 0.48
CA SER A 73 -6.78 12.18 0.11
C SER A 73 -5.76 11.95 1.23
N ILE A 74 -6.11 12.29 2.47
CA ILE A 74 -5.24 12.00 3.62
C ILE A 74 -5.08 10.49 3.80
N MET A 75 -6.14 9.71 3.58
CA MET A 75 -6.06 8.25 3.65
C MET A 75 -5.20 7.65 2.53
N LEU A 76 -5.26 8.22 1.31
CA LEU A 76 -4.39 7.83 0.21
C LEU A 76 -2.93 8.14 0.51
N ASP A 77 -2.63 9.32 1.10
CA ASP A 77 -1.28 9.68 1.53
C ASP A 77 -0.75 8.72 2.58
N VAL A 78 -1.57 8.39 3.60
CA VAL A 78 -1.19 7.44 4.65
C VAL A 78 -0.96 6.05 4.07
N ALA A 79 -1.82 5.58 3.16
CA ALA A 79 -1.61 4.31 2.46
C ALA A 79 -0.30 4.34 1.66
N ALA A 80 0.00 5.46 0.98
CA ALA A 80 1.24 5.63 0.23
C ALA A 80 2.50 5.62 1.10
N VAL A 81 2.42 5.97 2.40
CA VAL A 81 3.54 5.81 3.36
C VAL A 81 3.85 4.33 3.59
N PHE A 82 2.84 3.46 3.66
CA PHE A 82 3.03 2.05 4.01
C PHE A 82 3.31 1.16 2.78
N ALA A 83 2.84 1.49 1.58
CA ALA A 83 3.03 0.66 0.39
C ALA A 83 4.51 0.36 0.06
N PRO A 84 5.46 1.33 0.11
CA PRO A 84 6.87 1.02 -0.09
C PRO A 84 7.46 0.11 0.99
N LEU A 85 6.91 0.14 2.21
CA LEU A 85 7.40 -0.71 3.31
C LEU A 85 7.03 -2.16 3.08
N ILE A 86 5.84 -2.45 2.55
CA ILE A 86 5.44 -3.79 2.11
C ILE A 86 6.41 -4.30 1.03
N ALA A 87 6.89 -3.41 0.16
CA ALA A 87 7.81 -3.75 -0.92
C ALA A 87 9.25 -4.01 -0.44
N ILE A 88 9.73 -3.24 0.55
CA ILE A 88 11.14 -3.18 0.96
C ILE A 88 11.42 -4.14 2.11
N VAL A 89 10.49 -4.23 3.08
CA VAL A 89 10.62 -5.07 4.26
C VAL A 89 9.98 -6.42 3.97
N PRO A 90 10.75 -7.50 3.82
CA PRO A 90 10.17 -8.80 3.49
C PRO A 90 9.46 -9.43 4.69
N THR A 91 8.57 -10.35 4.42
CA THR A 91 8.08 -11.32 5.40
C THR A 91 9.21 -12.28 5.80
N GLY A 92 8.99 -13.12 6.81
CA GLY A 92 9.94 -14.19 7.15
C GLY A 92 10.03 -15.21 6.03
N PHE A 93 11.22 -15.76 5.81
CA PHE A 93 11.43 -16.73 4.74
C PHE A 93 10.70 -18.05 5.04
N ARG A 94 9.74 -18.43 4.18
CA ARG A 94 8.93 -19.65 4.30
C ARG A 94 8.34 -19.85 5.70
N GLY A 95 7.67 -18.83 6.22
CA GLY A 95 7.01 -18.89 7.54
C GLY A 95 7.97 -18.80 8.75
N THR A 96 9.29 -18.81 8.56
CA THR A 96 10.23 -18.65 9.66
C THR A 96 10.33 -17.17 10.10
N PRO A 97 10.57 -16.87 11.40
CA PRO A 97 10.80 -15.51 11.86
C PRO A 97 12.23 -15.05 11.55
N ALA A 98 12.73 -15.32 10.36
CA ALA A 98 14.08 -14.98 9.93
C ALA A 98 14.11 -14.56 8.46
N VAL A 99 15.01 -13.66 8.14
CA VAL A 99 15.35 -13.24 6.77
C VAL A 99 16.75 -13.75 6.45
N PRO A 100 16.99 -14.33 5.25
CA PRO A 100 18.33 -14.77 4.85
C PRO A 100 19.35 -13.64 4.97
N THR A 101 20.54 -13.96 5.49
CA THR A 101 21.58 -12.97 5.81
C THR A 101 22.11 -12.24 4.58
N ASP A 102 22.07 -12.85 3.42
CA ASP A 102 22.43 -12.27 2.13
C ASP A 102 21.40 -11.23 1.61
N VAL A 103 20.16 -11.29 2.10
CA VAL A 103 19.06 -10.35 1.75
C VAL A 103 19.07 -9.12 2.66
N LEU A 104 19.50 -9.23 3.91
CA LEU A 104 19.49 -8.14 4.91
C LEU A 104 20.17 -6.84 4.45
N PRO A 105 21.34 -6.86 3.78
CA PRO A 105 21.95 -5.63 3.29
C PRO A 105 21.07 -4.89 2.28
N THR A 106 20.36 -5.63 1.42
CA THR A 106 19.42 -5.04 0.44
C THR A 106 18.21 -4.43 1.15
N VAL A 107 17.66 -5.09 2.17
CA VAL A 107 16.55 -4.57 2.96
C VAL A 107 16.95 -3.28 3.70
N ARG A 108 18.12 -3.28 4.35
CA ARG A 108 18.66 -2.09 5.03
C ARG A 108 18.87 -0.94 4.05
N ASN A 109 19.48 -1.20 2.89
CA ASN A 109 19.63 -0.17 1.86
C ASN A 109 18.26 0.39 1.43
N GLY A 110 17.26 -0.46 1.22
CA GLY A 110 15.89 -0.04 0.92
C GLY A 110 15.28 0.86 2.00
N VAL A 111 15.48 0.52 3.28
CA VAL A 111 15.04 1.36 4.41
C VAL A 111 15.76 2.71 4.39
N GLY A 112 17.06 2.74 4.14
CA GLY A 112 17.82 3.99 4.01
C GLY A 112 17.28 4.89 2.89
N VAL A 113 16.98 4.31 1.73
CA VAL A 113 16.35 5.03 0.60
C VAL A 113 14.96 5.52 0.98
N TYR A 114 14.15 4.70 1.65
CA TYR A 114 12.83 5.10 2.14
C TYR A 114 12.90 6.31 3.07
N ILE A 115 13.81 6.30 4.05
CA ILE A 115 14.03 7.42 4.98
C ILE A 115 14.41 8.69 4.22
N ALA A 116 15.34 8.61 3.28
CA ALA A 116 15.75 9.74 2.45
C ALA A 116 14.58 10.29 1.62
N MET A 117 13.76 9.40 1.04
CA MET A 117 12.58 9.77 0.26
C MET A 117 11.51 10.45 1.13
N VAL A 118 11.23 9.91 2.33
CA VAL A 118 10.29 10.53 3.29
C VAL A 118 10.77 11.93 3.67
N PHE A 119 12.05 12.09 3.97
CA PHE A 119 12.63 13.40 4.29
C PHE A 119 12.45 14.39 3.14
N ALA A 120 12.76 13.99 1.92
CA ALA A 120 12.59 14.83 0.72
C ALA A 120 11.12 15.21 0.48
N LEU A 121 10.18 14.26 0.64
CA LEU A 121 8.75 14.51 0.45
C LEU A 121 8.17 15.40 1.55
N VAL A 122 8.60 15.26 2.80
CA VAL A 122 8.19 16.15 3.89
C VAL A 122 8.70 17.56 3.64
N LEU A 123 9.95 17.72 3.22
CA LEU A 123 10.52 19.03 2.88
C LEU A 123 9.77 19.69 1.72
N LEU A 124 9.47 18.93 0.66
CA LEU A 124 8.63 19.37 -0.45
C LEU A 124 7.23 19.78 0.04
N GLY A 125 6.62 18.98 0.90
CA GLY A 125 5.33 19.27 1.50
C GLY A 125 5.32 20.59 2.28
N ILE A 126 6.36 20.84 3.08
CA ILE A 126 6.55 22.09 3.80
C ILE A 126 6.66 23.28 2.81
N LEU A 127 7.46 23.11 1.75
CA LEU A 127 7.63 24.14 0.72
C LEU A 127 6.30 24.49 0.03
N LEU A 128 5.51 23.47 -0.34
CA LEU A 128 4.19 23.66 -0.96
C LEU A 128 3.19 24.31 0.02
N ALA A 129 3.26 23.98 1.32
CA ALA A 129 2.42 24.61 2.34
C ALA A 129 2.80 26.08 2.57
N VAL A 130 4.09 26.43 2.56
CA VAL A 130 4.56 27.82 2.62
C VAL A 130 4.05 28.62 1.41
N ARG A 131 3.97 28.00 0.24
CA ARG A 131 3.40 28.60 -0.98
C ARG A 131 1.86 28.63 -0.99
N GLY A 132 1.19 28.06 0.01
CA GLY A 132 -0.26 28.00 0.08
C GLY A 132 -0.90 26.98 -0.88
N GLU A 133 -0.11 26.10 -1.52
CA GLU A 133 -0.60 25.11 -2.47
C GLU A 133 -1.26 23.91 -1.78
N ILE A 134 -0.81 23.59 -0.55
CA ILE A 134 -1.40 22.54 0.28
C ILE A 134 -1.65 23.04 1.71
N ALA A 135 -2.62 22.44 2.41
CA ALA A 135 -2.96 22.82 3.77
C ALA A 135 -1.89 22.35 4.77
N TRP A 136 -1.44 23.24 5.67
CA TRP A 136 -0.52 22.91 6.76
C TRP A 136 -0.96 21.71 7.60
N LYS A 137 -2.27 21.61 7.88
CA LYS A 137 -2.84 20.49 8.62
C LYS A 137 -2.48 19.13 7.98
N ARG A 138 -2.51 19.04 6.65
CA ARG A 138 -2.16 17.83 5.91
C ARG A 138 -0.67 17.49 6.07
N VAL A 139 0.21 18.50 5.91
CA VAL A 139 1.66 18.31 6.11
C VAL A 139 1.95 17.84 7.53
N MET A 140 1.30 18.44 8.53
CA MET A 140 1.47 18.04 9.93
C MET A 140 1.01 16.59 10.17
N ILE A 141 -0.14 16.19 9.67
CA ILE A 141 -0.67 14.82 9.89
C ILE A 141 0.20 13.79 9.15
N VAL A 142 0.33 13.94 7.83
CA VAL A 142 1.02 12.94 7.00
C VAL A 142 2.53 12.98 7.22
N GLY A 143 3.11 14.17 7.31
CA GLY A 143 4.53 14.35 7.55
C GLY A 143 4.98 13.86 8.92
N SER A 144 4.21 14.10 9.99
CA SER A 144 4.52 13.57 11.32
C SER A 144 4.43 12.04 11.35
N LEU A 145 3.39 11.47 10.72
CA LEU A 145 3.27 10.01 10.62
C LEU A 145 4.43 9.41 9.83
N ALA A 146 4.71 9.93 8.63
CA ALA A 146 5.79 9.43 7.79
C ALA A 146 7.15 9.57 8.48
N GLY A 147 7.39 10.70 9.16
CA GLY A 147 8.60 10.94 9.94
C GLY A 147 8.74 9.99 11.12
N ALA A 148 7.65 9.72 11.86
CA ALA A 148 7.65 8.75 12.96
C ALA A 148 7.93 7.33 12.45
N VAL A 149 7.30 6.92 11.35
CA VAL A 149 7.55 5.62 10.72
C VAL A 149 9.01 5.51 10.26
N ALA A 150 9.52 6.53 9.57
CA ALA A 150 10.91 6.56 9.09
C ALA A 150 11.91 6.50 10.24
N LEU A 151 11.68 7.25 11.32
CA LEU A 151 12.53 7.25 12.52
C LEU A 151 12.51 5.87 13.19
N THR A 152 11.33 5.30 13.41
CA THR A 152 11.18 3.96 14.01
C THR A 152 11.94 2.90 13.20
N LEU A 153 11.75 2.89 11.88
CA LEU A 153 12.46 1.96 11.00
C LEU A 153 13.95 2.18 10.99
N GLY A 154 14.40 3.44 11.02
CA GLY A 154 15.80 3.79 11.12
C GLY A 154 16.43 3.26 12.41
N CYS A 155 15.75 3.44 13.54
CA CYS A 155 16.21 2.89 14.83
C CYS A 155 16.27 1.35 14.78
N LEU A 156 15.19 0.70 14.29
CA LEU A 156 15.14 -0.76 14.23
C LEU A 156 16.16 -1.36 13.25
N ALA A 157 16.48 -0.68 12.14
CA ALA A 157 17.39 -1.19 11.13
C ALA A 157 18.87 -0.96 11.43
N TYR A 158 19.19 0.12 12.20
CA TYR A 158 20.58 0.59 12.31
C TYR A 158 21.06 0.80 13.74
N ALA A 159 20.19 0.98 14.75
CA ALA A 159 20.65 1.22 16.11
C ALA A 159 21.21 -0.06 16.75
N PRO A 160 22.34 0.02 17.47
CA PRO A 160 22.89 -1.13 18.20
C PRO A 160 21.87 -1.71 19.18
N GLY A 161 21.79 -3.04 19.24
CA GLY A 161 20.85 -3.77 20.11
C GLY A 161 19.41 -3.86 19.60
N LEU A 162 18.97 -2.96 18.70
CA LEU A 162 17.65 -3.04 18.06
C LEU A 162 17.71 -3.69 16.67
N SER A 163 18.85 -3.59 16.01
CA SER A 163 19.04 -4.08 14.64
C SER A 163 19.35 -5.58 14.54
N GLU A 164 19.46 -6.27 15.66
CA GLU A 164 19.80 -7.70 15.69
C GLU A 164 18.64 -8.56 15.17
N ASP A 165 17.41 -8.20 15.55
CA ASP A 165 16.19 -8.92 15.14
C ASP A 165 15.55 -8.35 13.88
N PHE A 166 16.07 -7.26 13.30
CA PHE A 166 15.49 -6.60 12.14
C PHE A 166 15.39 -7.56 10.94
N PRO A 167 14.24 -7.65 10.22
CA PRO A 167 13.06 -6.78 10.23
C PRO A 167 11.93 -7.20 11.19
N PHE A 168 12.23 -7.93 12.24
CA PHE A 168 11.30 -8.23 13.32
C PHE A 168 11.56 -7.30 14.50
N ALA A 169 10.54 -6.93 15.24
CA ALA A 169 10.65 -6.12 16.44
C ALA A 169 9.84 -6.79 17.56
N GLY A 170 10.53 -7.37 18.54
CA GLY A 170 9.88 -8.11 19.62
C GLY A 170 9.00 -9.27 19.13
N GLY A 171 9.44 -9.97 18.09
CA GLY A 171 8.69 -11.06 17.44
C GLY A 171 7.62 -10.62 16.45
N VAL A 172 7.36 -9.31 16.31
CA VAL A 172 6.38 -8.77 15.34
C VAL A 172 7.06 -8.51 14.01
N ASN A 173 6.48 -9.05 12.93
CA ASN A 173 6.95 -8.81 11.58
C ASN A 173 6.52 -7.40 11.10
N LEU A 174 7.49 -6.54 10.79
CA LEU A 174 7.22 -5.16 10.33
C LEU A 174 6.51 -5.12 8.97
N HIS A 175 6.72 -6.13 8.12
CA HIS A 175 5.97 -6.27 6.87
C HIS A 175 4.47 -6.45 7.15
N LEU A 176 4.10 -7.31 8.08
CA LEU A 176 2.71 -7.53 8.47
C LEU A 176 2.08 -6.23 9.01
N VAL A 177 2.81 -5.48 9.84
CA VAL A 177 2.34 -4.19 10.35
C VAL A 177 2.07 -3.21 9.19
N ALA A 178 3.01 -3.09 8.25
CA ALA A 178 2.85 -2.22 7.08
C ALA A 178 1.65 -2.64 6.22
N THR A 179 1.47 -3.94 5.99
CA THR A 179 0.36 -4.52 5.23
C THR A 179 -0.99 -4.21 5.91
N VAL A 180 -1.08 -4.43 7.23
CA VAL A 180 -2.30 -4.13 8.00
C VAL A 180 -2.62 -2.63 7.93
N CYS A 181 -1.64 -1.76 8.14
CA CYS A 181 -1.83 -0.31 8.07
C CYS A 181 -2.29 0.13 6.67
N PHE A 182 -1.65 -0.38 5.61
CA PHE A 182 -2.02 -0.07 4.23
C PHE A 182 -3.47 -0.46 3.93
N PHE A 183 -3.83 -1.72 4.14
CA PHE A 183 -5.16 -2.23 3.80
C PHE A 183 -6.25 -1.71 4.73
N ALA A 184 -5.96 -1.43 6.00
CA ALA A 184 -6.92 -0.78 6.91
C ALA A 184 -7.26 0.64 6.43
N MET A 185 -6.25 1.43 6.04
CA MET A 185 -6.49 2.74 5.44
C MET A 185 -7.26 2.62 4.13
N PHE A 186 -6.88 1.64 3.30
CA PHE A 186 -7.56 1.44 2.02
C PHE A 186 -9.00 0.95 2.18
N ALA A 187 -9.32 0.13 3.18
CA ALA A 187 -10.70 -0.28 3.49
C ALA A 187 -11.58 0.89 3.96
N ALA A 188 -10.99 1.90 4.61
CA ALA A 188 -11.71 3.09 5.06
C ALA A 188 -12.12 4.01 3.90
N ILE A 189 -11.38 4.05 2.79
CA ILE A 189 -11.66 4.93 1.64
C ILE A 189 -13.05 4.69 1.04
N PRO A 190 -13.47 3.46 0.65
CA PRO A 190 -14.80 3.22 0.12
C PRO A 190 -15.91 3.52 1.14
N LEU A 191 -15.66 3.38 2.45
CA LEU A 191 -16.62 3.77 3.48
C LEU A 191 -16.80 5.29 3.52
N VAL A 192 -15.71 6.05 3.50
CA VAL A 192 -15.77 7.52 3.43
C VAL A 192 -16.47 7.96 2.15
N THR A 193 -16.18 7.33 1.02
CA THR A 193 -16.85 7.58 -0.26
C THR A 193 -18.37 7.40 -0.17
N VAL A 194 -18.86 6.38 0.55
CA VAL A 194 -20.30 6.11 0.68
C VAL A 194 -20.98 7.05 1.69
N PHE A 195 -20.32 7.35 2.83
CA PHE A 195 -20.99 7.99 3.95
C PHE A 195 -20.73 9.49 4.11
N ARG A 196 -19.61 10.01 3.56
CA ARG A 196 -19.19 11.41 3.76
C ARG A 196 -19.26 12.30 2.52
N ARG A 197 -19.56 11.79 1.36
CA ARG A 197 -19.74 12.63 0.17
C ARG A 197 -20.97 13.51 0.31
N ALA A 198 -20.85 14.78 -0.12
CA ALA A 198 -21.97 15.70 -0.26
C ALA A 198 -23.04 15.11 -1.21
N GLU A 199 -22.61 14.50 -2.30
CA GLU A 199 -23.45 13.73 -3.21
C GLU A 199 -23.16 12.23 -3.05
N ARG A 200 -24.17 11.50 -2.57
CA ARG A 200 -24.06 10.05 -2.40
C ARG A 200 -23.96 9.35 -3.75
N PRO A 201 -23.04 8.40 -3.93
CA PRO A 201 -22.97 7.61 -5.14
C PRO A 201 -24.30 6.90 -5.46
N PRO A 202 -24.65 6.66 -6.73
CA PRO A 202 -25.79 5.83 -7.11
C PRO A 202 -25.76 4.48 -6.38
N ARG A 203 -26.97 3.90 -6.10
CA ARG A 203 -27.10 2.68 -5.28
C ARG A 203 -26.18 1.54 -5.72
N ARG A 204 -26.02 1.34 -7.03
CA ARG A 204 -25.12 0.30 -7.60
C ARG A 204 -23.67 0.46 -7.15
N TYR A 205 -23.12 1.66 -7.19
CA TYR A 205 -21.75 1.94 -6.78
C TYR A 205 -21.58 1.85 -5.26
N ARG A 206 -22.58 2.30 -4.48
CA ARG A 206 -22.56 2.13 -3.02
C ARG A 206 -22.47 0.67 -2.60
N VAL A 207 -23.24 -0.22 -3.26
CA VAL A 207 -23.18 -1.66 -2.99
C VAL A 207 -21.76 -2.18 -3.27
N ILE A 208 -21.19 -1.83 -4.44
CA ILE A 208 -19.84 -2.27 -4.80
C ILE A 208 -18.81 -1.76 -3.77
N TYR A 209 -18.84 -0.47 -3.39
CA TYR A 209 -17.91 0.09 -2.41
C TYR A 209 -18.02 -0.58 -1.03
N LEU A 210 -19.23 -0.84 -0.55
CA LEU A 210 -19.43 -1.57 0.72
C LEU A 210 -18.93 -3.01 0.62
N THR A 211 -19.19 -3.70 -0.49
CA THR A 211 -18.67 -5.06 -0.73
C THR A 211 -17.15 -5.06 -0.75
N VAL A 212 -16.52 -4.11 -1.43
CA VAL A 212 -15.05 -3.95 -1.44
C VAL A 212 -14.51 -3.75 -0.03
N ALA A 213 -15.11 -2.86 0.77
CA ALA A 213 -14.67 -2.64 2.15
C ALA A 213 -14.77 -3.92 2.98
N ILE A 214 -15.90 -4.65 2.89
CA ILE A 214 -16.10 -5.92 3.59
C ILE A 214 -15.07 -6.96 3.14
N LEU A 215 -14.85 -7.11 1.84
CA LEU A 215 -13.88 -8.06 1.30
C LEU A 215 -12.46 -7.76 1.79
N ILE A 216 -12.03 -6.49 1.81
CA ILE A 216 -10.70 -6.12 2.30
C ILE A 216 -10.56 -6.42 3.79
N VAL A 217 -11.56 -6.05 4.62
CA VAL A 217 -11.52 -6.33 6.07
C VAL A 217 -11.50 -7.85 6.33
N THR A 218 -12.34 -8.61 5.63
CA THR A 218 -12.37 -10.08 5.77
C THR A 218 -11.05 -10.70 5.31
N ALA A 219 -10.53 -10.27 4.15
CA ALA A 219 -9.26 -10.74 3.61
C ALA A 219 -8.08 -10.46 4.54
N LEU A 220 -8.04 -9.25 5.11
CA LEU A 220 -7.03 -8.86 6.08
C LEU A 220 -7.14 -9.69 7.37
N THR A 221 -8.36 -9.93 7.86
CA THR A 221 -8.59 -10.78 9.03
C THR A 221 -8.11 -12.21 8.77
N VAL A 222 -8.45 -12.79 7.61
CA VAL A 222 -7.99 -14.12 7.22
C VAL A 222 -6.47 -14.17 7.14
N ALA A 223 -5.83 -13.20 6.49
CA ALA A 223 -4.37 -13.15 6.37
C ALA A 223 -3.69 -13.05 7.74
N VAL A 224 -4.15 -12.15 8.62
CA VAL A 224 -3.57 -11.98 9.97
C VAL A 224 -3.78 -13.22 10.83
N VAL A 225 -4.99 -13.77 10.86
CA VAL A 225 -5.28 -14.99 11.62
C VAL A 225 -4.43 -16.16 11.13
N SER A 226 -4.32 -16.35 9.81
CA SER A 226 -3.48 -17.42 9.23
C SER A 226 -2.00 -17.20 9.55
N ALA A 227 -1.49 -15.96 9.43
CA ALA A 227 -0.09 -15.66 9.74
C ALA A 227 0.29 -15.92 11.20
N VAL A 228 -0.69 -15.80 12.12
CA VAL A 228 -0.45 -16.04 13.56
C VAL A 228 -0.68 -17.50 13.94
N ALA A 229 -1.70 -18.16 13.35
CA ALA A 229 -2.09 -19.51 13.73
C ALA A 229 -1.20 -20.57 13.08
N ASP A 230 -0.89 -20.43 11.79
CA ASP A 230 -0.06 -21.34 11.01
C ASP A 230 0.50 -20.62 9.77
N PRO A 231 1.72 -20.06 9.86
CA PRO A 231 2.34 -19.30 8.79
C PRO A 231 2.57 -20.09 7.48
N ASP A 232 2.59 -21.42 7.54
CA ASP A 232 2.84 -22.28 6.37
C ASP A 232 1.56 -22.55 5.56
N THR A 233 0.41 -22.11 6.04
CA THR A 233 -0.85 -22.29 5.30
C THR A 233 -1.01 -21.28 4.17
N VAL A 234 -1.76 -21.64 3.13
CA VAL A 234 -2.13 -20.76 2.03
C VAL A 234 -3.16 -19.66 2.41
N GLY A 235 -3.52 -19.57 3.69
CA GLY A 235 -4.51 -18.59 4.17
C GLY A 235 -4.06 -17.15 3.95
N VAL A 236 -2.77 -16.84 4.14
CA VAL A 236 -2.21 -15.53 3.85
C VAL A 236 -2.27 -15.23 2.35
N LEU A 237 -1.87 -16.18 1.50
CA LEU A 237 -1.95 -16.07 0.04
C LEU A 237 -3.37 -15.74 -0.44
N ILE A 238 -4.37 -16.44 0.11
CA ILE A 238 -5.79 -16.20 -0.21
C ILE A 238 -6.21 -14.81 0.24
N GLY A 239 -5.89 -14.41 1.48
CA GLY A 239 -6.20 -13.09 2.01
C GLY A 239 -5.59 -11.98 1.16
N GLU A 240 -4.29 -12.03 0.86
CA GLU A 240 -3.61 -11.05 0.03
C GLU A 240 -4.20 -11.00 -1.39
N SER A 241 -4.51 -12.16 -1.99
CA SER A 241 -5.10 -12.23 -3.34
C SER A 241 -6.48 -11.57 -3.39
N VAL A 242 -7.33 -11.83 -2.39
CA VAL A 242 -8.66 -11.21 -2.29
C VAL A 242 -8.55 -9.70 -2.04
N ALA A 243 -7.63 -9.26 -1.18
CA ALA A 243 -7.39 -7.86 -0.90
C ALA A 243 -6.93 -7.09 -2.16
N LEU A 244 -5.98 -7.66 -2.93
CA LEU A 244 -5.51 -7.08 -4.19
C LEU A 244 -6.60 -7.06 -5.27
N ALA A 245 -7.41 -8.12 -5.37
CA ALA A 245 -8.55 -8.13 -6.29
C ALA A 245 -9.59 -7.05 -5.92
N ALA A 246 -9.93 -6.92 -4.63
CA ALA A 246 -10.83 -5.89 -4.14
C ALA A 246 -10.28 -4.47 -4.38
N PHE A 247 -8.97 -4.26 -4.22
CA PHE A 247 -8.28 -3.03 -4.58
C PHE A 247 -8.44 -2.68 -6.07
N ALA A 248 -8.25 -3.66 -6.98
CA ALA A 248 -8.44 -3.45 -8.41
C ALA A 248 -9.90 -3.16 -8.75
N VAL A 249 -10.86 -3.85 -8.13
CA VAL A 249 -12.31 -3.59 -8.29
C VAL A 249 -12.67 -2.17 -7.85
N PHE A 250 -12.12 -1.70 -6.72
CA PHE A 250 -12.34 -0.31 -6.27
C PHE A 250 -11.91 0.70 -7.32
N TRP A 251 -10.67 0.61 -7.81
CA TRP A 251 -10.14 1.58 -8.77
C TRP A 251 -10.84 1.51 -10.13
N THR A 252 -11.21 0.30 -10.58
CA THR A 252 -12.02 0.12 -11.79
C THR A 252 -13.39 0.78 -11.63
N THR A 253 -14.07 0.51 -10.50
CA THR A 253 -15.38 1.08 -10.19
C THR A 253 -15.34 2.60 -10.13
N GLN A 254 -14.36 3.17 -9.43
CA GLN A 254 -14.19 4.61 -9.32
C GLN A 254 -13.86 5.25 -10.68
N THR A 255 -13.10 4.56 -11.53
CA THR A 255 -12.81 5.02 -12.90
C THR A 255 -14.06 5.05 -13.75
N VAL A 256 -14.90 4.01 -13.69
CA VAL A 256 -16.16 3.94 -14.46
C VAL A 256 -17.18 4.95 -13.94
N GLU A 257 -17.35 5.05 -12.61
CA GLU A 257 -18.26 6.01 -11.99
C GLU A 257 -17.93 7.45 -12.40
N ARG A 258 -16.64 7.80 -12.34
CA ARG A 258 -16.15 9.17 -12.58
C ARG A 258 -15.63 9.39 -14.00
N TRP A 259 -16.04 8.55 -14.96
CA TRP A 259 -15.51 8.62 -16.33
C TRP A 259 -15.80 9.94 -17.04
N ARG A 260 -16.97 10.53 -16.74
CA ARG A 260 -17.48 11.77 -17.39
C ARG A 260 -17.34 13.02 -16.54
N GLU A 261 -16.82 12.90 -15.32
CA GLU A 261 -16.58 14.07 -14.49
C GLU A 261 -15.47 14.91 -15.13
N SER A 262 -15.80 16.18 -15.46
CA SER A 262 -14.90 17.09 -16.17
C SER A 262 -13.78 17.60 -15.26
N ASP A 263 -14.01 17.64 -13.94
CA ASP A 263 -13.03 18.08 -12.93
C ASP A 263 -13.09 17.17 -11.70
N PRO A 264 -11.96 16.63 -11.23
CA PRO A 264 -11.94 16.02 -9.92
C PRO A 264 -12.17 17.11 -8.88
N PRO A 265 -13.09 16.92 -7.90
CA PRO A 265 -13.45 17.91 -6.88
C PRO A 265 -12.26 18.48 -6.10
N SER A 266 -11.13 17.77 -6.15
CA SER A 266 -9.88 18.13 -5.48
C SER A 266 -9.06 19.26 -6.13
N ILE A 267 -9.35 19.65 -7.38
CA ILE A 267 -8.55 20.64 -8.11
C ILE A 267 -9.18 22.04 -8.07
N ILE A 268 -10.51 22.17 -7.88
CA ILE A 268 -11.24 23.44 -8.04
C ILE A 268 -11.88 23.96 -6.74
N ALA A 269 -11.98 23.19 -5.68
CA ALA A 269 -12.44 23.71 -4.40
C ALA A 269 -11.30 24.46 -3.70
N GLY A 270 -11.02 25.67 -4.19
CA GLY A 270 -10.23 26.70 -3.53
C GLY A 270 -11.13 27.66 -2.81
#